data_a760e545648729e328c4e9b15404b002
#
_entry.id   a760e545648729e328c4e9b15404b002
#
_cell.length_a   1.000
_cell.length_b   1.000
_cell.length_c   1.000
_cell.angle_alpha   90.00
_cell.angle_beta   90.00
_cell.angle_gamma   90.00
#
_symmetry.space_group_name_H-M   'P 1'
#
loop_
_entity.id
_entity.type
_entity.pdbx_description
1 polymer ?
#
loop_
_entity_poly.entity_id
_entity_poly.type
_entity_poly.pdbx_seq_one_letter_code
_entity_poly.pdbx_strand_id
1 'polypeptide(L)'
;MPVQNRPMAATPVNPDDERVLERFKPTTGVFIGIAGLLVAAFALGYVLVNVHTVVGLRIGLGAVFGAAVVWVSQLRPRVTAYTRDLHLKGSLRDARVPYVLIDEVTMAQTLNVWVGEQRFVCIGIGKSLGSDIRQRAKKERRGSLLGASRTREFSEKAEVAAPDQTAMSYHTFVVTRIEELVDQAKRDLRRSGGSTEGEEVRRPYAVPEIVALAVTGLAFAVSLFV
;
A
#
# COMPACT_ATOMS: atom_id res chain seq x y z
N MET A 1 -26.42 -15.88 49.21
CA MET A 1 -25.26 -15.00 48.92
C MET A 1 -25.24 -14.79 47.41
N PRO A 2 -25.45 -13.57 46.90
CA PRO A 2 -25.44 -13.32 45.47
C PRO A 2 -23.98 -13.23 45.00
N VAL A 3 -23.67 -14.02 44.00
CA VAL A 3 -22.37 -13.96 43.29
C VAL A 3 -22.34 -12.67 42.47
N GLN A 4 -21.50 -11.74 42.91
CA GLN A 4 -21.30 -10.46 42.28
C GLN A 4 -20.49 -10.65 41.00
N ASN A 5 -21.17 -10.70 39.87
CA ASN A 5 -20.54 -10.72 38.54
C ASN A 5 -19.91 -9.34 38.30
N ARG A 6 -18.64 -9.18 38.67
CA ARG A 6 -17.85 -8.02 38.23
C ARG A 6 -17.60 -8.16 36.73
N PRO A 7 -17.96 -7.17 35.91
CA PRO A 7 -17.49 -7.14 34.53
C PRO A 7 -15.95 -7.09 34.56
N MET A 8 -15.32 -8.08 33.94
CA MET A 8 -13.87 -8.05 33.72
C MET A 8 -13.57 -6.78 32.91
N ALA A 9 -12.98 -5.81 33.57
CA ALA A 9 -12.45 -4.64 32.91
C ALA A 9 -11.48 -5.12 31.82
N ALA A 10 -11.77 -4.76 30.57
CA ALA A 10 -10.87 -5.02 29.45
C ALA A 10 -9.48 -4.49 29.83
N THR A 11 -8.53 -5.40 29.91
CA THR A 11 -7.13 -5.03 30.19
C THR A 11 -6.69 -4.03 29.12
N PRO A 12 -6.17 -2.87 29.48
CA PRO A 12 -5.68 -1.93 28.49
C PRO A 12 -4.59 -2.62 27.69
N VAL A 13 -4.83 -2.80 26.40
CA VAL A 13 -3.88 -3.39 25.46
C VAL A 13 -2.65 -2.50 25.45
N ASN A 14 -1.53 -3.04 25.95
CA ASN A 14 -0.25 -2.35 25.93
C ASN A 14 0.17 -2.14 24.46
N PRO A 15 0.42 -0.91 24.01
CA PRO A 15 0.86 -0.64 22.64
C PRO A 15 2.17 -1.34 22.28
N ASP A 16 2.93 -1.82 23.25
CA ASP A 16 4.19 -2.57 23.05
C ASP A 16 3.98 -4.04 22.64
N ASP A 17 2.77 -4.57 22.69
CA ASP A 17 2.46 -5.94 22.23
C ASP A 17 2.18 -6.05 20.72
N GLU A 18 2.23 -4.95 19.98
CA GLU A 18 2.07 -4.90 18.53
C GLU A 18 3.36 -5.33 17.82
N ARG A 19 3.65 -6.62 17.78
CA ARG A 19 4.74 -7.14 16.96
C ARG A 19 4.41 -7.02 15.48
N VAL A 20 5.35 -6.44 14.72
CA VAL A 20 5.28 -6.43 13.26
C VAL A 20 5.51 -7.86 12.78
N LEU A 21 4.50 -8.48 12.17
CA LEU A 21 4.60 -9.79 11.57
C LEU A 21 5.27 -9.69 10.20
N GLU A 22 4.80 -8.75 9.38
CA GLU A 22 5.30 -8.63 8.01
C GLU A 22 5.15 -7.19 7.49
N ARG A 23 6.13 -6.75 6.70
CA ARG A 23 6.10 -5.47 6.00
C ARG A 23 6.05 -5.71 4.51
N PHE A 24 4.94 -5.38 3.89
CA PHE A 24 4.79 -5.51 2.45
C PHE A 24 5.50 -4.36 1.74
N LYS A 25 6.38 -4.73 0.80
CA LYS A 25 7.14 -3.74 0.03
C LYS A 25 6.21 -3.03 -0.96
N PRO A 26 6.24 -1.70 -1.03
CA PRO A 26 5.51 -0.97 -2.06
C PRO A 26 6.10 -1.32 -3.42
N THR A 27 5.24 -1.68 -4.37
CA THR A 27 5.65 -2.09 -5.73
C THR A 27 5.42 -1.00 -6.75
N THR A 28 4.39 -0.17 -6.52
CA THR A 28 3.96 0.86 -7.47
C THR A 28 4.39 2.22 -6.95
N GLY A 29 4.95 3.04 -7.81
CA GLY A 29 5.24 4.43 -7.50
C GLY A 29 6.63 4.72 -6.89
N VAL A 30 7.33 3.76 -6.31
CA VAL A 30 8.66 4.02 -5.71
C VAL A 30 9.65 4.54 -6.74
N PHE A 31 9.70 3.94 -7.93
CA PHE A 31 10.58 4.41 -9.01
C PHE A 31 10.20 5.80 -9.49
N ILE A 32 8.91 6.06 -9.68
CA ILE A 32 8.38 7.37 -10.06
C ILE A 32 8.64 8.38 -8.95
N GLY A 33 8.44 7.98 -7.70
CA GLY A 33 8.72 8.80 -6.53
C GLY A 33 10.19 9.20 -6.43
N ILE A 34 11.12 8.26 -6.57
CA ILE A 34 12.56 8.54 -6.55
C ILE A 34 12.94 9.45 -7.72
N ALA A 35 12.48 9.15 -8.94
CA ALA A 35 12.75 9.99 -10.10
C ALA A 35 12.23 11.43 -9.90
N GLY A 36 11.02 11.59 -9.40
CA GLY A 36 10.45 12.90 -9.08
C GLY A 36 11.25 13.66 -8.03
N LEU A 37 11.71 12.99 -6.97
CA LEU A 37 12.57 13.61 -5.97
C LEU A 37 13.94 14.03 -6.54
N LEU A 38 14.52 13.22 -7.41
CA LEU A 38 15.78 13.58 -8.08
C LEU A 38 15.63 14.81 -8.96
N VAL A 39 14.52 14.89 -9.72
CA VAL A 39 14.21 16.08 -10.53
C VAL A 39 14.03 17.32 -9.65
N ALA A 40 13.28 17.19 -8.55
CA ALA A 40 13.09 18.31 -7.61
C ALA A 40 14.41 18.73 -6.95
N ALA A 41 15.25 17.79 -6.55
CA ALA A 41 16.56 18.06 -5.98
C ALA A 41 17.51 18.74 -6.99
N PHE A 42 17.49 18.30 -8.26
CA PHE A 42 18.27 18.93 -9.32
C PHE A 42 17.80 20.36 -9.59
N ALA A 43 16.48 20.56 -9.70
CA ALA A 43 15.90 21.90 -9.90
C ALA A 43 16.26 22.85 -8.75
N LEU A 44 16.15 22.39 -7.50
CA LEU A 44 16.52 23.15 -6.32
C LEU A 44 18.03 23.48 -6.31
N GLY A 45 18.89 22.50 -6.59
CA GLY A 45 20.34 22.69 -6.66
C GLY A 45 20.73 23.68 -7.75
N TYR A 46 20.12 23.59 -8.94
CA TYR A 46 20.35 24.55 -10.03
C TYR A 46 19.98 25.96 -9.62
N VAL A 47 18.81 26.15 -9.01
CA VAL A 47 18.33 27.45 -8.54
C VAL A 47 19.28 28.06 -7.50
N LEU A 48 19.69 27.27 -6.52
CA LEU A 48 20.58 27.74 -5.44
C LEU A 48 21.92 28.23 -5.94
N VAL A 49 22.45 27.60 -7.00
CA VAL A 49 23.78 27.94 -7.55
C VAL A 49 23.71 29.08 -8.58
N ASN A 50 22.66 29.10 -9.44
CA ASN A 50 22.66 29.95 -10.63
C ASN A 50 21.64 31.08 -10.60
N VAL A 51 20.59 30.99 -9.76
CA VAL A 51 19.44 31.92 -9.89
C VAL A 51 19.12 32.57 -8.55
N HIS A 52 19.75 33.74 -8.29
CA HIS A 52 19.53 34.50 -7.05
C HIS A 52 18.50 35.64 -7.25
N THR A 53 17.36 35.29 -7.85
CA THR A 53 16.29 36.24 -8.19
C THR A 53 14.96 35.77 -7.58
N VAL A 54 13.93 36.66 -7.58
CA VAL A 54 12.58 36.30 -7.16
C VAL A 54 12.05 35.10 -7.95
N VAL A 55 12.36 35.03 -9.24
CA VAL A 55 11.97 33.89 -10.09
C VAL A 55 12.64 32.61 -9.60
N GLY A 56 13.92 32.67 -9.22
CA GLY A 56 14.61 31.50 -8.62
C GLY A 56 13.95 31.04 -7.32
N LEU A 57 13.57 31.98 -6.45
CA LEU A 57 12.86 31.65 -5.22
C LEU A 57 11.54 30.91 -5.51
N ARG A 58 10.75 31.40 -6.47
CA ARG A 58 9.49 30.75 -6.88
C ARG A 58 9.71 29.32 -7.38
N ILE A 59 10.70 29.12 -8.26
CA ILE A 59 11.04 27.78 -8.78
C ILE A 59 11.53 26.88 -7.65
N GLY A 60 12.37 27.38 -6.75
CA GLY A 60 12.86 26.63 -5.59
C GLY A 60 11.75 26.18 -4.66
N LEU A 61 10.84 27.10 -4.29
CA LEU A 61 9.68 26.76 -3.43
C LEU A 61 8.72 25.79 -4.14
N GLY A 62 8.51 25.95 -5.45
CA GLY A 62 7.74 25.00 -6.25
C GLY A 62 8.37 23.60 -6.28
N ALA A 63 9.70 23.52 -6.40
CA ALA A 63 10.42 22.23 -6.34
C ALA A 63 10.29 21.56 -4.97
N VAL A 64 10.39 22.32 -3.86
CA VAL A 64 10.18 21.81 -2.50
C VAL A 64 8.75 21.32 -2.30
N PHE A 65 7.75 22.09 -2.73
CA PHE A 65 6.36 21.68 -2.67
C PHE A 65 6.11 20.43 -3.51
N GLY A 66 6.62 20.39 -4.76
CA GLY A 66 6.53 19.23 -5.63
C GLY A 66 7.17 17.98 -5.02
N ALA A 67 8.35 18.12 -4.38
CA ALA A 67 8.99 17.04 -3.65
C ALA A 67 8.13 16.53 -2.49
N ALA A 68 7.49 17.44 -1.73
CA ALA A 68 6.60 17.06 -0.65
C ALA A 68 5.37 16.28 -1.16
N VAL A 69 4.77 16.72 -2.27
CA VAL A 69 3.65 16.02 -2.92
C VAL A 69 4.07 14.63 -3.38
N VAL A 70 5.22 14.51 -4.04
CA VAL A 70 5.76 13.21 -4.49
C VAL A 70 6.04 12.29 -3.30
N TRP A 71 6.65 12.80 -2.25
CA TRP A 71 6.91 12.04 -1.04
C TRP A 71 5.61 11.47 -0.44
N VAL A 72 4.61 12.33 -0.21
CA VAL A 72 3.36 11.94 0.44
C VAL A 72 2.53 10.99 -0.45
N SER A 73 2.54 11.20 -1.77
CA SER A 73 1.71 10.39 -2.68
C SER A 73 2.34 9.06 -3.08
N GLN A 74 3.67 8.99 -3.24
CA GLN A 74 4.34 7.85 -3.84
C GLN A 74 5.18 7.02 -2.85
N LEU A 75 5.85 7.68 -1.88
CA LEU A 75 6.78 6.97 -0.99
C LEU A 75 6.18 6.63 0.37
N ARG A 76 5.18 7.39 0.82
CA ARG A 76 4.54 7.18 2.11
C ARG A 76 3.61 5.95 2.16
N PRO A 77 2.78 5.66 1.13
CA PRO A 77 1.82 4.57 1.21
C PRO A 77 2.51 3.21 1.41
N ARG A 78 2.15 2.51 2.50
CA ARG A 78 2.73 1.21 2.89
C ARG A 78 1.68 0.35 3.57
N VAL A 79 1.85 -0.96 3.49
CA VAL A 79 1.04 -1.93 4.22
C VAL A 79 1.94 -2.69 5.18
N THR A 80 1.53 -2.76 6.44
CA THR A 80 2.24 -3.49 7.49
C THR A 80 1.25 -4.37 8.23
N ALA A 81 1.53 -5.65 8.32
CA ALA A 81 0.78 -6.61 9.11
C ALA A 81 1.34 -6.63 10.53
N TYR A 82 0.51 -6.35 11.51
CA TYR A 82 0.78 -6.52 12.93
C TYR A 82 0.09 -7.79 13.45
N THR A 83 0.27 -8.10 14.71
CA THR A 83 -0.29 -9.32 15.31
C THR A 83 -1.82 -9.35 15.29
N ARG A 84 -2.49 -8.19 15.44
CA ARG A 84 -3.96 -8.09 15.53
C ARG A 84 -4.60 -7.29 14.43
N ASP A 85 -3.87 -6.38 13.80
CA ASP A 85 -4.39 -5.43 12.82
C ASP A 85 -3.51 -5.31 11.58
N LEU A 86 -4.17 -4.97 10.50
CA LEU A 86 -3.56 -4.55 9.25
C LEU A 86 -3.45 -3.02 9.26
N HIS A 87 -2.22 -2.53 9.23
CA HIS A 87 -1.97 -1.10 9.16
C HIS A 87 -1.76 -0.66 7.72
N LEU A 88 -2.73 0.06 7.19
CA LEU A 88 -2.72 0.65 5.87
C LEU A 88 -2.30 2.11 5.98
N LYS A 89 -1.03 2.43 5.69
CA LYS A 89 -0.57 3.82 5.60
C LYS A 89 -0.98 4.38 4.25
N GLY A 90 -1.87 5.34 4.27
CA GLY A 90 -2.30 6.08 3.09
C GLY A 90 -1.47 7.34 2.87
N SER A 91 -1.87 8.19 1.90
CA SER A 91 -1.20 9.48 1.64
C SER A 91 -1.46 10.50 2.76
N LEU A 92 -2.72 10.72 3.12
CA LEU A 92 -3.13 11.73 4.11
C LEU A 92 -3.84 11.14 5.33
N ARG A 93 -4.30 9.90 5.23
CA ARG A 93 -4.98 9.17 6.32
C ARG A 93 -4.44 7.78 6.39
N ASP A 94 -4.20 7.33 7.60
CA ASP A 94 -3.85 5.96 7.89
C ASP A 94 -5.13 5.20 8.28
N ALA A 95 -5.13 3.88 8.13
CA ALA A 95 -6.19 3.03 8.63
C ALA A 95 -5.56 1.85 9.37
N ARG A 96 -6.04 1.58 10.57
CA ARG A 96 -5.76 0.36 11.32
C ARG A 96 -7.02 -0.47 11.32
N VAL A 97 -6.95 -1.62 10.68
CA VAL A 97 -8.08 -2.50 10.48
C VAL A 97 -7.82 -3.80 11.22
N PRO A 98 -8.56 -4.10 12.32
CA PRO A 98 -8.49 -5.38 12.98
C PRO A 98 -8.83 -6.52 12.02
N TYR A 99 -8.05 -7.61 12.02
CA TYR A 99 -8.27 -8.73 11.09
C TYR A 99 -9.67 -9.35 11.25
N VAL A 100 -10.21 -9.36 12.46
CA VAL A 100 -11.54 -9.94 12.74
C VAL A 100 -12.68 -9.21 12.04
N LEU A 101 -12.49 -7.92 11.70
CA LEU A 101 -13.47 -7.10 11.00
C LEU A 101 -13.33 -7.15 9.47
N ILE A 102 -12.26 -7.72 8.94
CA ILE A 102 -12.03 -7.78 7.50
C ILE A 102 -12.94 -8.85 6.89
N ASP A 103 -13.81 -8.45 5.97
CA ASP A 103 -14.70 -9.36 5.26
C ASP A 103 -14.03 -9.93 4.01
N GLU A 104 -13.42 -9.07 3.21
CA GLU A 104 -12.83 -9.44 1.93
C GLU A 104 -11.58 -8.62 1.64
N VAL A 105 -10.60 -9.26 1.01
CA VAL A 105 -9.38 -8.62 0.52
C VAL A 105 -9.28 -8.85 -0.97
N THR A 106 -9.28 -7.78 -1.75
CA THR A 106 -9.21 -7.85 -3.20
C THR A 106 -8.07 -7.03 -3.76
N MET A 107 -7.45 -7.53 -4.82
CA MET A 107 -6.38 -6.85 -5.53
C MET A 107 -6.82 -6.60 -6.98
N ALA A 108 -7.19 -5.36 -7.27
CA ALA A 108 -7.39 -4.89 -8.64
C ALA A 108 -6.12 -4.18 -9.14
N GLN A 109 -6.13 -2.87 -9.27
CA GLN A 109 -4.93 -2.05 -9.46
C GLN A 109 -4.25 -1.68 -8.15
N THR A 110 -5.01 -1.67 -7.08
CA THR A 110 -4.61 -1.35 -5.70
C THR A 110 -5.16 -2.42 -4.76
N LEU A 111 -4.55 -2.56 -3.58
CA LEU A 111 -5.08 -3.40 -2.52
C LEU A 111 -6.34 -2.76 -1.94
N ASN A 112 -7.43 -3.51 -1.94
CA ASN A 112 -8.70 -3.13 -1.35
C ASN A 112 -9.03 -4.07 -0.21
N VAL A 113 -9.36 -3.50 0.94
CA VAL A 113 -9.80 -4.23 2.14
C VAL A 113 -11.22 -3.78 2.46
N TRP A 114 -12.13 -4.72 2.56
CA TRP A 114 -13.53 -4.45 2.86
C TRP A 114 -13.84 -4.77 4.32
N VAL A 115 -14.56 -3.87 4.97
CA VAL A 115 -15.08 -4.01 6.33
C VAL A 115 -16.53 -3.56 6.32
N GLY A 116 -17.47 -4.50 6.31
CA GLY A 116 -18.88 -4.21 6.03
C GLY A 116 -19.04 -3.50 4.69
N GLU A 117 -19.69 -2.35 4.70
CA GLU A 117 -19.87 -1.52 3.50
C GLU A 117 -18.69 -0.58 3.20
N GLN A 118 -17.68 -0.55 4.07
CA GLN A 118 -16.57 0.38 3.93
C GLN A 118 -15.40 -0.25 3.20
N ARG A 119 -14.90 0.45 2.19
CA ARG A 119 -13.74 0.06 1.40
C ARG A 119 -12.52 0.88 1.77
N PHE A 120 -11.42 0.22 2.12
CA PHE A 120 -10.12 0.80 2.38
C PHE A 120 -9.20 0.52 1.21
N VAL A 121 -8.71 1.56 0.56
CA VAL A 121 -7.83 1.45 -0.60
C VAL A 121 -6.41 1.79 -0.20
N CYS A 122 -5.47 0.90 -0.47
CA CYS A 122 -4.05 1.17 -0.30
C CYS A 122 -3.33 1.19 -1.66
N ILE A 123 -2.85 2.38 -2.04
CA ILE A 123 -2.15 2.61 -3.32
C ILE A 123 -0.72 2.06 -3.30
N GLY A 124 -0.15 1.82 -2.12
CA GLY A 124 1.25 1.38 -1.98
C GLY A 124 1.56 0.01 -2.57
N ILE A 125 0.55 -0.87 -2.67
CA ILE A 125 0.66 -2.18 -3.30
C ILE A 125 -0.29 -2.22 -4.47
N GLY A 126 0.24 -2.26 -5.67
CA GLY A 126 -0.54 -2.32 -6.90
C GLY A 126 0.13 -3.22 -7.93
N LYS A 127 -0.61 -3.61 -8.97
CA LYS A 127 -0.02 -4.33 -10.10
C LYS A 127 1.01 -3.43 -10.77
N SER A 128 2.24 -3.91 -10.85
CA SER A 128 3.29 -3.19 -11.56
C SER A 128 2.98 -3.20 -13.06
N LEU A 129 2.88 -2.03 -13.67
CA LEU A 129 2.75 -1.87 -15.11
C LEU A 129 3.83 -2.65 -15.87
N GLY A 130 5.05 -2.74 -15.31
CA GLY A 130 6.14 -3.51 -15.90
C GLY A 130 5.92 -5.02 -15.90
N SER A 131 5.20 -5.57 -14.91
CA SER A 131 4.84 -7.00 -14.90
C SER A 131 3.79 -7.31 -15.96
N ASP A 132 2.81 -6.43 -16.13
CA ASP A 132 1.76 -6.61 -17.13
C ASP A 132 2.30 -6.47 -18.57
N ILE A 133 3.21 -5.52 -18.80
CA ILE A 133 3.87 -5.37 -20.11
C ILE A 133 4.75 -6.60 -20.41
N ARG A 134 5.51 -7.10 -19.43
CA ARG A 134 6.32 -8.31 -19.60
C ARG A 134 5.46 -9.56 -19.84
N GLN A 135 4.35 -9.70 -19.14
CA GLN A 135 3.42 -10.82 -19.37
C GLN A 135 2.76 -10.74 -20.73
N ARG A 136 2.33 -9.55 -21.16
CA ARG A 136 1.79 -9.32 -22.52
C ARG A 136 2.83 -9.61 -23.59
N ALA A 137 4.03 -9.09 -23.47
CA ALA A 137 5.12 -9.35 -24.41
C ALA A 137 5.53 -10.84 -24.45
N LYS A 138 5.50 -11.54 -23.31
CA LYS A 138 5.76 -12.99 -23.26
C LYS A 138 4.64 -13.79 -23.88
N LYS A 139 3.38 -13.35 -23.71
CA LYS A 139 2.19 -13.96 -24.34
C LYS A 139 2.18 -13.75 -25.86
N GLU A 140 2.54 -12.54 -26.32
CA GLU A 140 2.65 -12.22 -27.76
C GLU A 140 3.80 -13.00 -28.42
N ARG A 141 4.97 -13.09 -27.78
CA ARG A 141 6.08 -13.92 -28.29
C ARG A 141 5.71 -15.40 -28.34
N ARG A 142 4.96 -15.92 -27.37
CA ARG A 142 4.50 -17.31 -27.39
C ARG A 142 3.42 -17.55 -28.45
N GLY A 143 2.52 -16.57 -28.66
CA GLY A 143 1.53 -16.62 -29.74
C GLY A 143 2.16 -16.56 -31.14
N SER A 144 3.20 -15.75 -31.33
CA SER A 144 3.91 -15.63 -32.62
C SER A 144 4.77 -16.86 -32.95
N LEU A 145 5.31 -17.55 -31.94
CA LEU A 145 6.07 -18.79 -32.18
C LEU A 145 5.18 -20.01 -32.43
N LEU A 146 3.89 -19.97 -32.00
CA LEU A 146 2.92 -21.03 -32.25
C LEU A 146 2.20 -20.90 -33.63
N GLY A 147 2.36 -19.75 -34.29
CA GLY A 147 1.82 -19.54 -35.66
C GLY A 147 2.62 -20.17 -36.79
N ALA A 148 3.78 -20.74 -36.52
CA ALA A 148 4.71 -21.25 -37.55
C ALA A 148 4.98 -22.77 -37.50
N SER A 149 4.20 -23.56 -36.76
CA SER A 149 4.43 -25.00 -36.76
C SER A 149 3.17 -25.84 -36.64
N ARG A 150 2.88 -26.51 -37.72
CA ARG A 150 1.92 -27.56 -37.98
C ARG A 150 2.29 -28.80 -37.12
N THR A 151 1.64 -28.94 -35.97
CA THR A 151 1.44 -30.28 -35.36
C THR A 151 0.47 -30.15 -34.15
N ARG A 152 -0.79 -30.39 -34.44
CA ARG A 152 -1.91 -30.41 -33.48
C ARG A 152 -1.94 -31.63 -32.56
N GLU A 153 -1.02 -32.58 -32.70
CA GLU A 153 -1.08 -33.87 -31.98
C GLU A 153 -0.17 -33.97 -30.75
N PHE A 154 0.74 -33.00 -30.51
CA PHE A 154 1.59 -33.02 -29.33
C PHE A 154 1.15 -32.11 -28.19
N SER A 155 0.06 -31.38 -28.40
CA SER A 155 -0.40 -30.36 -27.40
C SER A 155 -1.23 -30.95 -26.25
N GLU A 156 -1.81 -32.14 -26.44
CA GLU A 156 -2.68 -32.78 -25.45
C GLU A 156 -1.92 -33.50 -24.33
N LYS A 157 -0.64 -33.79 -24.55
CA LYS A 157 0.21 -34.45 -23.55
C LYS A 157 1.12 -33.49 -22.76
N ALA A 158 1.21 -32.23 -23.20
CA ALA A 158 2.02 -31.19 -22.51
C ALA A 158 1.19 -30.35 -21.53
N GLU A 159 -0.11 -30.55 -21.45
CA GLU A 159 -1.00 -29.79 -20.56
C GLU A 159 -1.11 -30.39 -19.16
N VAL A 160 -0.44 -31.51 -18.91
CA VAL A 160 -0.29 -32.14 -17.58
C VAL A 160 1.08 -31.84 -16.97
N ALA A 161 1.94 -31.10 -17.62
CA ALA A 161 3.17 -30.60 -17.01
C ALA A 161 2.83 -29.37 -16.14
N ALA A 162 2.82 -29.61 -14.84
CA ALA A 162 2.66 -28.72 -13.71
C ALA A 162 2.66 -27.21 -14.04
N PRO A 163 1.63 -26.45 -13.58
CA PRO A 163 1.69 -25.01 -13.64
C PRO A 163 2.97 -24.58 -12.90
N ASP A 164 3.74 -23.72 -13.56
CA ASP A 164 4.97 -23.13 -13.05
C ASP A 164 4.65 -22.43 -11.71
N GLN A 165 4.71 -23.21 -10.61
CA GLN A 165 4.41 -22.76 -9.25
C GLN A 165 5.46 -21.78 -8.72
N THR A 166 6.46 -21.46 -9.52
CA THR A 166 7.61 -20.66 -9.10
C THR A 166 7.43 -19.17 -9.28
N ALA A 167 6.32 -18.70 -9.83
CA ALA A 167 6.04 -17.28 -9.99
C ALA A 167 4.64 -16.90 -9.50
N MET A 168 4.32 -17.26 -8.26
CA MET A 168 3.22 -16.60 -7.58
C MET A 168 3.50 -15.10 -7.65
N SER A 169 2.66 -14.36 -8.36
CA SER A 169 2.83 -12.91 -8.47
C SER A 169 2.88 -12.35 -7.05
N TYR A 170 3.83 -11.44 -6.76
CA TYR A 170 3.93 -10.81 -5.43
C TYR A 170 2.57 -10.32 -4.91
N HIS A 171 1.70 -9.88 -5.80
CA HIS A 171 0.34 -9.46 -5.48
C HIS A 171 -0.51 -10.59 -4.92
N THR A 172 -0.47 -11.75 -5.57
CA THR A 172 -1.19 -12.95 -5.11
C THR A 172 -0.67 -13.38 -3.75
N PHE A 173 0.66 -13.38 -3.56
CA PHE A 173 1.27 -13.65 -2.27
C PHE A 173 0.76 -12.72 -1.17
N VAL A 174 0.71 -11.40 -1.43
CA VAL A 174 0.23 -10.42 -0.44
C VAL A 174 -1.23 -10.67 -0.07
N VAL A 175 -2.10 -10.90 -1.05
CA VAL A 175 -3.52 -11.17 -0.79
C VAL A 175 -3.69 -12.44 0.02
N THR A 176 -3.11 -13.56 -0.44
CA THR A 176 -3.20 -14.85 0.26
C THR A 176 -2.67 -14.73 1.68
N ARG A 177 -1.56 -14.00 1.87
CA ARG A 177 -0.97 -13.83 3.20
C ARG A 177 -1.87 -13.05 4.16
N ILE A 178 -2.51 -11.98 3.66
CA ILE A 178 -3.48 -11.21 4.47
C ILE A 178 -4.72 -12.06 4.77
N GLU A 179 -5.23 -12.82 3.80
CA GLU A 179 -6.36 -13.74 3.99
C GLU A 179 -6.05 -14.81 5.04
N GLU A 180 -4.84 -15.39 5.02
CA GLU A 180 -4.40 -16.35 6.04
C GLU A 180 -4.43 -15.74 7.45
N LEU A 181 -3.95 -14.49 7.61
CA LEU A 181 -3.96 -13.77 8.89
C LEU A 181 -5.38 -13.46 9.35
N VAL A 182 -6.27 -13.08 8.44
CA VAL A 182 -7.69 -12.85 8.71
C VAL A 182 -8.35 -14.14 9.17
N ASP A 183 -8.15 -15.24 8.47
CA ASP A 183 -8.71 -16.53 8.81
C ASP A 183 -8.19 -17.05 10.16
N GLN A 184 -6.91 -16.85 10.43
CA GLN A 184 -6.32 -17.19 11.73
C GLN A 184 -6.97 -16.39 12.85
N ALA A 185 -7.06 -15.06 12.72
CA ALA A 185 -7.67 -14.20 13.72
C ALA A 185 -9.15 -14.54 13.97
N LYS A 186 -9.92 -14.83 12.91
CA LYS A 186 -11.32 -15.26 13.02
C LYS A 186 -11.46 -16.63 13.71
N ARG A 187 -10.54 -17.59 13.44
CA ARG A 187 -10.51 -18.90 14.13
C ARG A 187 -10.20 -18.74 15.62
N ASP A 188 -9.22 -17.91 15.95
CA ASP A 188 -8.81 -17.68 17.34
C ASP A 188 -9.91 -16.99 18.13
N LEU A 189 -10.60 -16.00 17.53
CA LEU A 189 -11.77 -15.37 18.11
C LEU A 189 -12.89 -16.38 18.43
N ARG A 190 -13.20 -17.29 17.49
CA ARG A 190 -14.20 -18.35 17.69
C ARG A 190 -13.82 -19.33 18.80
N ARG A 191 -12.52 -19.68 18.89
CA ARG A 191 -12.01 -20.59 19.94
C ARG A 191 -12.06 -19.98 21.33
N SER A 192 -11.77 -18.68 21.42
CA SER A 192 -11.81 -17.95 22.70
C SER A 192 -13.21 -17.57 23.15
N GLY A 193 -14.25 -17.79 22.32
CA GLY A 193 -15.62 -17.34 22.60
C GLY A 193 -15.74 -15.82 22.68
N GLY A 194 -14.77 -15.09 22.11
CA GLY A 194 -14.74 -13.65 22.08
C GLY A 194 -15.81 -13.08 21.12
N SER A 195 -16.18 -11.83 21.34
CA SER A 195 -17.03 -11.07 20.42
C SER A 195 -16.19 -10.01 19.71
N THR A 196 -16.67 -9.53 18.57
CA THR A 196 -16.09 -8.39 17.85
C THR A 196 -16.52 -7.05 18.46
N GLU A 197 -17.33 -7.08 19.52
CA GLU A 197 -17.78 -5.89 20.22
C GLU A 197 -16.62 -5.13 20.82
N GLY A 198 -16.45 -3.87 20.44
CA GLY A 198 -15.34 -3.01 20.86
C GLY A 198 -14.16 -2.94 19.89
N GLU A 199 -14.15 -3.75 18.85
CA GLU A 199 -13.17 -3.62 17.76
C GLU A 199 -13.65 -2.57 16.76
N GLU A 200 -12.85 -1.53 16.56
CA GLU A 200 -13.17 -0.43 15.65
C GLU A 200 -12.02 -0.14 14.70
N VAL A 201 -12.36 0.22 13.47
CA VAL A 201 -11.37 0.69 12.50
C VAL A 201 -10.92 2.10 12.88
N ARG A 202 -9.67 2.25 13.25
CA ARG A 202 -9.09 3.55 13.58
C ARG A 202 -8.53 4.22 12.33
N ARG A 203 -8.85 5.50 12.14
CA ARG A 203 -8.44 6.30 10.98
C ARG A 203 -7.71 7.58 11.41
N PRO A 204 -6.49 7.48 11.95
CA PRO A 204 -5.72 8.65 12.30
C PRO A 204 -5.33 9.45 11.06
N TYR A 205 -5.37 10.77 11.17
CA TYR A 205 -4.82 11.65 10.16
C TYR A 205 -3.30 11.64 10.21
N ALA A 206 -2.69 11.74 9.05
CA ALA A 206 -1.26 11.93 8.89
C ALA A 206 -0.89 13.40 9.13
N VAL A 207 -1.02 13.86 10.37
CA VAL A 207 -0.85 15.27 10.73
C VAL A 207 0.48 15.86 10.25
N PRO A 208 1.65 15.21 10.47
CA PRO A 208 2.93 15.79 10.05
C PRO A 208 3.02 16.01 8.54
N GLU A 209 2.47 15.10 7.74
CA GLU A 209 2.49 15.19 6.28
C GLU A 209 1.52 16.26 5.78
N ILE A 210 0.35 16.38 6.40
CA ILE A 210 -0.62 17.43 6.09
C ILE A 210 -0.03 18.80 6.39
N VAL A 211 0.64 18.97 7.54
CA VAL A 211 1.31 20.20 7.93
C VAL A 211 2.44 20.52 6.94
N ALA A 212 3.28 19.55 6.59
CA ALA A 212 4.36 19.75 5.64
C ALA A 212 3.83 20.22 4.27
N LEU A 213 2.77 19.59 3.76
CA LEU A 213 2.12 20.01 2.50
C LEU A 213 1.49 21.41 2.61
N ALA A 214 0.82 21.70 3.73
CA ALA A 214 0.20 23.01 3.93
C ALA A 214 1.24 24.13 4.00
N VAL A 215 2.32 23.93 4.76
CA VAL A 215 3.39 24.92 4.92
C VAL A 215 4.12 25.16 3.58
N THR A 216 4.54 24.08 2.91
CA THR A 216 5.27 24.22 1.64
C THR A 216 4.38 24.76 0.53
N GLY A 217 3.10 24.35 0.48
CA GLY A 217 2.12 24.87 -0.48
C GLY A 217 1.79 26.34 -0.24
N LEU A 218 1.62 26.76 1.02
CA LEU A 218 1.38 28.17 1.36
C LEU A 218 2.60 29.02 1.02
N ALA A 219 3.81 28.58 1.36
CA ALA A 219 5.04 29.30 1.03
C ALA A 219 5.19 29.47 -0.49
N PHE A 220 4.90 28.42 -1.26
CA PHE A 220 4.90 28.50 -2.72
C PHE A 220 3.82 29.48 -3.22
N ALA A 221 2.59 29.38 -2.72
CA ALA A 221 1.49 30.25 -3.12
C ALA A 221 1.81 31.74 -2.83
N VAL A 222 2.31 32.06 -1.64
CA VAL A 222 2.71 33.42 -1.26
C VAL A 222 3.80 33.94 -2.22
N SER A 223 4.77 33.10 -2.60
CA SER A 223 5.84 33.50 -3.51
C SER A 223 5.34 33.93 -4.91
N LEU A 224 4.15 33.49 -5.30
CA LEU A 224 3.56 33.91 -6.60
C LEU A 224 3.06 35.35 -6.61
N PHE A 225 2.79 35.91 -5.42
CA PHE A 225 2.26 37.29 -5.27
C PHE A 225 3.34 38.30 -4.87
N VAL A 226 4.50 37.86 -4.49
CA VAL A 226 5.67 38.68 -4.19
C VAL A 226 6.62 38.76 -5.39
#